data_eb253f9870ce5e3c22422b9a0e6a31fe
#
_entry.id   eb253f9870ce5e3c22422b9a0e6a31fe
#
_cell.length_a   1.000
_cell.length_b   1.000
_cell.length_c   1.000
_cell.angle_alpha   90.00
_cell.angle_beta   90.00
_cell.angle_gamma   90.00
#
_symmetry.space_group_name_H-M   'P 1'
#
loop_
_entity.id
_entity.type
_entity.pdbx_description
1 polymer ?
#
loop_
_entity_poly.entity_id
_entity_poly.type
_entity_poly.pdbx_seq_one_letter_code
_entity_poly.pdbx_strand_id
1 'polypeptide(L)'
;RNLALELVRVTEAAALASGRWFGKGDKNAADQVGPSSAMRRLDPGASRLIVAGPGPAYTRAPMLYCGERIGDGSMFPKVDIAVDPLDGTSLTAAGRNGAISVIAVAERGALFDPGPCMYMEKLAVGPQVDPESVSLDYSVRHNIKWVARALDKPVSDVTVLMLDRPRHADLIRQCREAGARIRLISDGDVAGAIEVAKAGGPVDMMLGIGGTPEGVIAACALKCMGGHIQGRLWPRDDKERAAALERGYDLNKILLMDDLCKGDDVFFAATGVSDGDLLRGVRYHSGGASTNSIVMRCKSGTVRFVETYHKWTK
;
A
#
# COMPACT_ATOMS: atom_id res chain seq x y z
N ARG A 1 10.23 22.30 -9.16
CA ARG A 1 10.71 20.99 -8.68
C ARG A 1 9.83 19.88 -9.23
N ASN A 2 10.43 18.75 -9.54
CA ASN A 2 9.69 17.57 -10.03
C ASN A 2 9.26 16.73 -8.81
N LEU A 3 8.03 16.92 -8.34
CA LEU A 3 7.50 16.21 -7.15
C LEU A 3 7.63 14.69 -7.26
N ALA A 4 7.43 14.13 -8.44
CA ALA A 4 7.55 12.68 -8.65
C ALA A 4 8.93 12.14 -8.27
N LEU A 5 10.01 12.79 -8.72
CA LEU A 5 11.39 12.39 -8.37
C LEU A 5 11.72 12.67 -6.90
N GLU A 6 11.15 13.72 -6.30
CA GLU A 6 11.32 13.96 -4.86
C GLU A 6 10.70 12.84 -4.02
N LEU A 7 9.54 12.31 -4.42
CA LEU A 7 8.92 11.16 -3.75
C LEU A 7 9.75 9.88 -3.89
N VAL A 8 10.33 9.65 -5.07
CA VAL A 8 11.26 8.52 -5.29
C VAL A 8 12.45 8.62 -4.33
N ARG A 9 13.04 9.79 -4.13
CA ARG A 9 14.16 10.00 -3.19
C ARG A 9 13.79 9.66 -1.75
N VAL A 10 12.53 9.90 -1.35
CA VAL A 10 12.02 9.55 -0.02
C VAL A 10 11.98 8.02 0.15
N THR A 11 11.36 7.32 -0.80
CA THR A 11 11.26 5.86 -0.75
C THR A 11 12.60 5.15 -0.93
N GLU A 12 13.50 5.69 -1.75
CA GLU A 12 14.89 5.21 -1.88
C GLU A 12 15.66 5.32 -0.57
N ALA A 13 15.57 6.45 0.14
CA ALA A 13 16.24 6.63 1.41
C ALA A 13 15.75 5.64 2.47
N ALA A 14 14.43 5.41 2.53
CA ALA A 14 13.85 4.42 3.43
C ALA A 14 14.27 2.99 3.04
N ALA A 15 14.21 2.65 1.76
CA ALA A 15 14.60 1.32 1.26
C ALA A 15 16.09 1.01 1.50
N LEU A 16 16.98 1.99 1.26
CA LEU A 16 18.42 1.87 1.54
C LEU A 16 18.72 1.67 3.03
N ALA A 17 17.94 2.29 3.90
CA ALA A 17 18.11 2.11 5.35
C ALA A 17 17.56 0.77 5.82
N SER A 18 16.34 0.42 5.42
CA SER A 18 15.64 -0.80 5.82
C SER A 18 16.28 -2.07 5.24
N GLY A 19 16.77 -2.01 3.99
CA GLY A 19 17.42 -3.13 3.33
C GLY A 19 18.68 -3.64 4.05
N ARG A 20 19.35 -2.79 4.83
CA ARG A 20 20.49 -3.21 5.67
C ARG A 20 20.10 -4.16 6.81
N TRP A 21 18.82 -4.25 7.10
CA TRP A 21 18.25 -5.15 8.12
C TRP A 21 17.70 -6.45 7.55
N PHE A 22 17.82 -6.62 6.24
CA PHE A 22 17.37 -7.83 5.55
C PHE A 22 18.04 -9.08 6.12
N GLY A 23 17.24 -10.02 6.60
CA GLY A 23 17.69 -11.30 7.14
C GLY A 23 18.37 -11.23 8.52
N LYS A 24 18.30 -10.09 9.23
CA LYS A 24 18.94 -9.94 10.55
C LYS A 24 18.08 -10.36 11.74
N GLY A 25 16.80 -10.70 11.51
CA GLY A 25 15.88 -11.16 12.55
C GLY A 25 15.37 -10.06 13.48
N ASP A 26 15.82 -8.81 13.33
CA ASP A 26 15.40 -7.68 14.17
C ASP A 26 14.33 -6.84 13.46
N LYS A 27 13.07 -7.20 13.72
CA LYS A 27 11.91 -6.51 13.18
C LYS A 27 11.80 -5.06 13.66
N ASN A 28 12.10 -4.81 14.94
CA ASN A 28 11.95 -3.48 15.53
C ASN A 28 12.99 -2.50 14.96
N ALA A 29 14.23 -2.93 14.79
CA ALA A 29 15.26 -2.10 14.17
C ALA A 29 14.95 -1.81 12.69
N ALA A 30 14.48 -2.79 11.94
CA ALA A 30 14.05 -2.60 10.55
C ALA A 30 12.93 -1.56 10.44
N ASP A 31 11.96 -1.60 11.35
CA ASP A 31 10.80 -0.71 11.38
C ASP A 31 11.15 0.75 11.77
N GLN A 32 12.17 0.96 12.58
CA GLN A 32 12.57 2.28 13.06
C GLN A 32 13.43 3.08 12.07
N VAL A 33 14.25 2.42 11.28
CA VAL A 33 15.22 3.12 10.41
C VAL A 33 14.58 3.67 9.13
N GLY A 34 13.54 3.02 8.61
CA GLY A 34 12.81 3.46 7.43
C GLY A 34 12.18 4.84 7.61
N PRO A 35 11.31 5.04 8.61
CA PRO A 35 10.69 6.34 8.92
C PRO A 35 11.68 7.47 9.12
N SER A 36 12.74 7.24 9.91
CA SER A 36 13.77 8.24 10.18
C SER A 36 14.51 8.67 8.90
N SER A 37 14.75 7.75 7.98
CA SER A 37 15.43 8.03 6.73
C SER A 37 14.51 8.72 5.72
N ALA A 38 13.23 8.33 5.65
CA ALA A 38 12.22 8.97 4.83
C ALA A 38 12.00 10.43 5.24
N MET A 39 11.85 10.70 6.55
CA MET A 39 11.64 12.06 7.09
C MET A 39 12.75 13.03 6.72
N ARG A 40 14.00 12.61 6.76
CA ARG A 40 15.15 13.46 6.39
C ARG A 40 15.12 13.91 4.94
N ARG A 41 14.38 13.23 4.08
CA ARG A 41 14.26 13.54 2.64
C ARG A 41 12.97 14.27 2.28
N LEU A 42 11.98 14.29 3.17
CA LEU A 42 10.79 15.11 2.95
C LEU A 42 11.20 16.59 3.05
N ASP A 43 10.99 17.32 1.94
CA ASP A 43 11.31 18.74 1.86
C ASP A 43 10.49 19.53 2.92
N PRO A 44 11.11 20.36 3.74
CA PRO A 44 10.40 21.20 4.71
C PRO A 44 9.45 22.23 4.08
N GLY A 45 9.63 22.57 2.80
CA GLY A 45 8.93 23.67 2.11
C GLY A 45 7.47 23.41 1.70
N ALA A 46 6.71 22.53 2.36
CA ALA A 46 5.29 22.34 2.10
C ALA A 46 4.52 21.97 3.37
N SER A 47 3.25 22.38 3.45
CA SER A 47 2.37 21.96 4.55
C SER A 47 1.77 20.59 4.26
N ARG A 48 2.18 19.58 4.99
CA ARG A 48 1.79 18.16 4.81
C ARG A 48 1.09 17.63 6.04
N LEU A 49 0.12 16.75 5.83
CA LEU A 49 -0.56 16.01 6.88
C LEU A 49 -0.44 14.51 6.58
N ILE A 50 0.07 13.75 7.53
CA ILE A 50 0.04 12.28 7.44
C ILE A 50 -1.38 11.83 7.75
N VAL A 51 -2.07 11.30 6.75
CA VAL A 51 -3.44 10.78 6.90
C VAL A 51 -3.41 9.28 7.12
N ALA A 52 -2.54 8.57 6.43
CA ALA A 52 -2.32 7.13 6.62
C ALA A 52 -0.81 6.86 6.79
N GLY A 53 -0.44 6.32 7.92
CA GLY A 53 0.95 6.07 8.31
C GLY A 53 1.07 4.81 9.17
N PRO A 54 2.28 4.45 9.63
CA PRO A 54 2.58 3.17 10.29
C PRO A 54 1.90 2.95 11.65
N GLY A 55 1.01 3.83 12.06
CA GLY A 55 0.20 3.61 13.26
C GLY A 55 -0.43 4.90 13.82
N PRO A 56 -1.34 4.79 14.78
CA PRO A 56 -1.92 5.94 15.45
C PRO A 56 -0.90 6.64 16.37
N ALA A 57 -1.12 7.94 16.65
CA ALA A 57 -0.22 8.80 17.42
C ALA A 57 0.22 8.27 18.80
N TYR A 58 -0.50 7.31 19.36
CA TYR A 58 -0.22 6.70 20.69
C TYR A 58 0.46 5.33 20.60
N THR A 59 0.72 4.83 19.42
CA THR A 59 1.59 3.67 19.22
C THR A 59 3.01 4.14 19.03
N ARG A 60 3.97 3.30 19.38
CA ARG A 60 5.42 3.59 19.43
C ARG A 60 6.09 4.08 18.13
N ALA A 61 5.34 4.54 17.11
CA ALA A 61 5.91 5.16 15.92
C ALA A 61 6.39 6.58 16.26
N PRO A 62 7.69 6.86 16.31
CA PRO A 62 8.20 8.16 16.70
C PRO A 62 7.99 9.23 15.62
N MET A 63 7.60 8.84 14.40
CA MET A 63 7.46 9.71 13.21
C MET A 63 6.47 9.09 12.22
N LEU A 64 5.90 9.94 11.35
CA LEU A 64 4.99 9.58 10.26
C LEU A 64 3.69 8.90 10.74
N TYR A 65 3.26 9.21 11.96
CA TYR A 65 1.99 8.71 12.49
C TYR A 65 0.79 9.48 11.93
N CYS A 66 -0.38 8.86 11.91
CA CYS A 66 -1.61 9.51 11.47
C CYS A 66 -1.90 10.77 12.29
N GLY A 67 -2.10 11.90 11.61
CA GLY A 67 -2.31 13.23 12.22
C GLY A 67 -1.04 14.05 12.38
N GLU A 68 0.16 13.52 12.11
CA GLU A 68 1.40 14.30 12.16
C GLU A 68 1.43 15.35 11.05
N ARG A 69 1.79 16.57 11.43
CA ARG A 69 1.99 17.69 10.49
C ARG A 69 3.47 17.87 10.21
N ILE A 70 3.84 17.86 8.95
CA ILE A 70 5.21 17.97 8.49
C ILE A 70 5.35 19.21 7.60
N GLY A 71 6.51 19.86 7.65
CA GLY A 71 6.85 21.03 6.84
C GLY A 71 6.92 22.30 7.67
N ASP A 72 7.20 23.42 6.98
CA ASP A 72 7.39 24.74 7.58
C ASP A 72 6.10 25.52 7.84
N GLY A 73 4.94 24.91 7.58
CA GLY A 73 3.63 25.57 7.72
C GLY A 73 3.30 26.53 6.60
N SER A 74 4.06 26.57 5.51
CA SER A 74 3.78 27.39 4.34
C SER A 74 2.35 27.20 3.83
N MET A 75 1.76 28.27 3.30
CA MET A 75 0.33 28.23 2.90
C MET A 75 0.05 27.30 1.73
N PHE A 76 1.03 27.02 0.87
CA PHE A 76 0.85 26.19 -0.34
C PHE A 76 2.17 25.50 -0.75
N PRO A 77 2.10 24.28 -1.34
CA PRO A 77 0.91 23.45 -1.46
C PRO A 77 0.54 22.77 -0.14
N LYS A 78 -0.75 22.62 0.12
CA LYS A 78 -1.27 21.78 1.22
C LYS A 78 -1.60 20.40 0.67
N VAL A 79 -1.00 19.36 1.23
CA VAL A 79 -1.17 18.00 0.76
C VAL A 79 -1.42 17.03 1.90
N ASP A 80 -2.07 15.93 1.59
CA ASP A 80 -2.17 14.73 2.41
C ASP A 80 -1.11 13.72 1.97
N ILE A 81 -0.57 12.99 2.92
CA ILE A 81 0.40 11.92 2.69
C ILE A 81 -0.14 10.62 3.28
N ALA A 82 -0.05 9.56 2.49
CA ALA A 82 -0.15 8.19 2.96
C ALA A 82 1.22 7.53 2.75
N VAL A 83 1.79 6.96 3.81
CA VAL A 83 3.17 6.47 3.80
C VAL A 83 3.32 5.20 4.62
N ASP A 84 4.04 4.24 4.05
CA ASP A 84 4.62 3.11 4.79
C ASP A 84 6.10 2.98 4.39
N PRO A 85 7.02 3.42 5.24
CA PRO A 85 8.45 3.37 4.94
C PRO A 85 9.00 1.94 4.82
N LEU A 86 8.30 0.95 5.36
CA LEU A 86 8.65 -0.46 5.24
C LEU A 86 7.39 -1.36 5.30
N ASP A 87 6.65 -1.42 4.19
CA ASP A 87 5.63 -2.45 3.99
C ASP A 87 6.31 -3.81 3.82
N GLY A 88 6.07 -4.72 4.75
CA GLY A 88 6.76 -6.00 4.83
C GLY A 88 7.92 -6.04 5.85
N THR A 89 7.76 -5.42 7.03
CA THR A 89 8.73 -5.46 8.12
C THR A 89 9.12 -6.89 8.50
N SER A 90 8.13 -7.78 8.57
CA SER A 90 8.36 -9.21 8.88
C SER A 90 9.13 -9.91 7.77
N LEU A 91 8.89 -9.57 6.51
CA LEU A 91 9.62 -10.11 5.36
C LEU A 91 11.10 -9.67 5.42
N THR A 92 11.34 -8.39 5.67
CA THR A 92 12.69 -7.83 5.77
C THR A 92 13.48 -8.50 6.89
N ALA A 93 12.92 -8.58 8.09
CA ALA A 93 13.59 -9.21 9.22
C ALA A 93 13.92 -10.69 8.96
N ALA A 94 13.01 -11.42 8.32
CA ALA A 94 13.17 -12.85 8.01
C ALA A 94 14.01 -13.12 6.74
N GLY A 95 14.48 -12.09 6.02
CA GLY A 95 15.20 -12.27 4.77
C GLY A 95 14.34 -12.81 3.63
N ARG A 96 13.06 -12.43 3.58
CA ARG A 96 12.09 -12.85 2.58
C ARG A 96 11.80 -11.75 1.55
N ASN A 97 11.38 -12.16 0.39
CA ASN A 97 11.03 -11.28 -0.73
C ASN A 97 9.70 -10.55 -0.52
N GLY A 98 9.52 -9.41 -1.20
CA GLY A 98 8.26 -8.70 -1.32
C GLY A 98 8.13 -7.42 -0.48
N ALA A 99 9.16 -7.02 0.28
CA ALA A 99 9.14 -5.78 1.06
C ALA A 99 9.43 -4.56 0.17
N ILE A 100 8.64 -3.50 0.36
CA ILE A 100 8.76 -2.22 -0.36
C ILE A 100 8.67 -1.03 0.61
N SER A 101 9.21 0.11 0.21
CA SER A 101 8.94 1.41 0.84
C SER A 101 7.99 2.20 -0.05
N VAL A 102 6.92 2.76 0.49
CA VAL A 102 5.87 3.42 -0.29
C VAL A 102 5.48 4.79 0.27
N ILE A 103 5.12 5.70 -0.63
CA ILE A 103 4.52 6.99 -0.31
C ILE A 103 3.51 7.39 -1.39
N ALA A 104 2.37 7.91 -0.95
CA ALA A 104 1.40 8.57 -1.82
C ALA A 104 1.15 9.99 -1.33
N VAL A 105 0.92 10.90 -2.26
CA VAL A 105 0.62 12.31 -1.99
C VAL A 105 -0.58 12.72 -2.82
N ALA A 106 -1.53 13.37 -2.18
CA ALA A 106 -2.73 13.92 -2.81
C ALA A 106 -3.04 15.31 -2.26
N GLU A 107 -4.01 16.00 -2.84
CA GLU A 107 -4.50 17.26 -2.30
C GLU A 107 -5.03 17.10 -0.88
N ARG A 108 -4.97 18.17 -0.09
CA ARG A 108 -5.50 18.16 1.28
C ARG A 108 -6.98 17.79 1.32
N GLY A 109 -7.31 16.78 2.15
CA GLY A 109 -8.67 16.24 2.30
C GLY A 109 -9.04 15.21 1.24
N ALA A 110 -8.10 14.77 0.41
CA ALA A 110 -8.35 13.76 -0.61
C ALA A 110 -8.21 12.32 -0.07
N LEU A 111 -7.39 12.09 0.94
CA LEU A 111 -7.14 10.76 1.47
C LEU A 111 -8.07 10.42 2.64
N PHE A 112 -8.55 9.18 2.66
CA PHE A 112 -9.38 8.67 3.74
C PHE A 112 -8.59 8.59 5.06
N ASP A 113 -9.15 9.18 6.12
CA ASP A 113 -8.60 9.06 7.48
C ASP A 113 -9.11 7.76 8.12
N PRO A 114 -8.22 6.80 8.45
CA PRO A 114 -8.61 5.55 9.12
C PRO A 114 -9.26 5.74 10.49
N GLY A 115 -9.02 6.86 11.16
CA GLY A 115 -9.45 7.07 12.52
C GLY A 115 -8.94 5.97 13.46
N PRO A 116 -9.81 5.40 14.31
CA PRO A 116 -9.42 4.33 15.22
C PRO A 116 -9.38 2.94 14.56
N CYS A 117 -9.98 2.76 13.36
CA CYS A 117 -10.05 1.47 12.67
C CYS A 117 -8.79 1.22 11.85
N MET A 118 -7.86 0.48 12.42
CA MET A 118 -6.58 0.16 11.76
C MET A 118 -6.68 -1.00 10.78
N TYR A 119 -7.81 -1.69 10.67
CA TYR A 119 -8.06 -2.78 9.73
C TYR A 119 -9.29 -2.53 8.88
N MET A 120 -9.28 -3.08 7.68
CA MET A 120 -10.42 -3.08 6.76
C MET A 120 -10.46 -4.36 5.95
N GLU A 121 -11.67 -4.80 5.57
CA GLU A 121 -11.87 -5.73 4.47
C GLU A 121 -11.51 -5.03 3.17
N LYS A 122 -10.88 -5.72 2.25
CA LYS A 122 -10.42 -5.21 0.96
C LYS A 122 -10.79 -6.16 -0.17
N LEU A 123 -11.23 -5.58 -1.27
CA LEU A 123 -11.34 -6.24 -2.57
C LEU A 123 -10.69 -5.31 -3.58
N ALA A 124 -9.65 -5.80 -4.27
CA ALA A 124 -8.98 -5.05 -5.34
C ALA A 124 -8.95 -5.85 -6.63
N VAL A 125 -9.15 -5.15 -7.76
CA VAL A 125 -9.16 -5.71 -9.11
C VAL A 125 -8.47 -4.77 -10.10
N GLY A 126 -8.02 -5.34 -11.22
CA GLY A 126 -7.37 -4.57 -12.29
C GLY A 126 -8.34 -3.74 -13.14
N PRO A 127 -7.80 -2.92 -14.04
CA PRO A 127 -8.59 -1.99 -14.86
C PRO A 127 -9.53 -2.67 -15.86
N GLN A 128 -9.35 -3.96 -16.13
CA GLN A 128 -10.22 -4.74 -17.04
C GLN A 128 -11.54 -5.14 -16.38
N VAL A 129 -11.61 -5.11 -15.05
CA VAL A 129 -12.80 -5.52 -14.31
C VAL A 129 -13.68 -4.30 -14.06
N ASP A 130 -14.93 -4.38 -14.51
CA ASP A 130 -15.94 -3.37 -14.18
C ASP A 130 -16.16 -3.33 -12.66
N PRO A 131 -15.92 -2.19 -11.97
CA PRO A 131 -16.05 -2.09 -10.53
C PRO A 131 -17.49 -2.37 -10.03
N GLU A 132 -18.52 -2.19 -10.87
CA GLU A 132 -19.89 -2.49 -10.51
C GLU A 132 -20.20 -3.99 -10.54
N SER A 133 -19.38 -4.78 -11.22
CA SER A 133 -19.53 -6.23 -11.34
C SER A 133 -19.05 -7.01 -10.12
N VAL A 134 -18.31 -6.39 -9.22
CA VAL A 134 -17.74 -7.00 -8.01
C VAL A 134 -18.07 -6.18 -6.77
N SER A 135 -18.23 -6.84 -5.63
CA SER A 135 -18.54 -6.16 -4.37
C SER A 135 -18.13 -7.00 -3.16
N LEU A 136 -17.76 -6.33 -2.07
CA LEU A 136 -17.59 -6.98 -0.76
C LEU A 136 -18.89 -7.61 -0.23
N ASP A 137 -20.06 -7.16 -0.72
CA ASP A 137 -21.37 -7.73 -0.37
C ASP A 137 -21.75 -8.94 -1.22
N TYR A 138 -21.03 -9.20 -2.31
CA TYR A 138 -21.29 -10.38 -3.15
C TYR A 138 -20.54 -11.61 -2.64
N SER A 139 -21.02 -12.79 -2.99
CA SER A 139 -20.32 -14.01 -2.64
C SER A 139 -18.94 -14.07 -3.32
N VAL A 140 -17.99 -14.72 -2.66
CA VAL A 140 -16.64 -14.95 -3.21
C VAL A 140 -16.70 -15.58 -4.60
N ARG A 141 -17.59 -16.57 -4.77
CA ARG A 141 -17.82 -17.25 -6.07
C ARG A 141 -18.29 -16.28 -7.14
N HIS A 142 -19.18 -15.34 -6.81
CA HIS A 142 -19.65 -14.29 -7.74
C HIS A 142 -18.48 -13.43 -8.18
N ASN A 143 -17.74 -12.87 -7.25
CA ASN A 143 -16.62 -11.98 -7.56
C ASN A 143 -15.56 -12.66 -8.44
N ILE A 144 -15.15 -13.89 -8.09
CA ILE A 144 -14.18 -14.67 -8.88
C ILE A 144 -14.69 -14.94 -10.31
N LYS A 145 -15.97 -15.29 -10.44
CA LYS A 145 -16.58 -15.55 -11.76
C LYS A 145 -16.55 -14.29 -12.67
N TRP A 146 -16.84 -13.13 -12.10
CA TRP A 146 -16.83 -11.89 -12.86
C TRP A 146 -15.41 -11.44 -13.22
N VAL A 147 -14.44 -11.61 -12.33
CA VAL A 147 -13.02 -11.40 -12.63
C VAL A 147 -12.57 -12.34 -13.76
N ALA A 148 -12.89 -13.63 -13.69
CA ALA A 148 -12.59 -14.60 -14.74
C ALA A 148 -13.14 -14.16 -16.11
N ARG A 149 -14.41 -13.73 -16.12
CA ARG A 149 -15.07 -13.23 -17.33
C ARG A 149 -14.42 -11.98 -17.90
N ALA A 150 -14.10 -11.02 -17.04
CA ALA A 150 -13.45 -9.76 -17.45
C ALA A 150 -12.05 -9.97 -18.04
N LEU A 151 -11.35 -10.98 -17.57
CA LEU A 151 -9.99 -11.33 -18.03
C LEU A 151 -9.97 -12.39 -19.13
N ASP A 152 -11.15 -12.84 -19.60
CA ASP A 152 -11.31 -13.88 -20.61
C ASP A 152 -10.51 -15.16 -20.32
N LYS A 153 -10.62 -15.63 -19.07
CA LYS A 153 -9.95 -16.87 -18.63
C LYS A 153 -10.86 -17.75 -17.75
N PRO A 154 -10.59 -19.05 -17.70
CA PRO A 154 -11.37 -19.93 -16.82
C PRO A 154 -11.14 -19.60 -15.35
N VAL A 155 -12.13 -19.85 -14.50
CA VAL A 155 -12.05 -19.65 -13.06
C VAL A 155 -10.83 -20.35 -12.43
N SER A 156 -10.47 -21.54 -12.95
CA SER A 156 -9.30 -22.32 -12.52
C SER A 156 -7.96 -21.58 -12.66
N ASP A 157 -7.91 -20.57 -13.52
CA ASP A 157 -6.71 -19.80 -13.79
C ASP A 157 -6.72 -18.41 -13.11
N VAL A 158 -7.84 -18.07 -12.46
CA VAL A 158 -7.90 -16.87 -11.62
C VAL A 158 -7.08 -17.06 -10.36
N THR A 159 -6.16 -16.15 -10.10
CA THR A 159 -5.32 -16.15 -8.89
C THR A 159 -5.77 -15.05 -7.95
N VAL A 160 -6.24 -15.45 -6.76
CA VAL A 160 -6.62 -14.55 -5.67
C VAL A 160 -5.45 -14.41 -4.70
N LEU A 161 -4.97 -13.20 -4.49
CA LEU A 161 -3.96 -12.88 -3.50
C LEU A 161 -4.61 -12.58 -2.15
N MET A 162 -4.03 -13.11 -1.08
CA MET A 162 -4.54 -12.94 0.27
C MET A 162 -3.42 -13.03 1.30
N LEU A 163 -3.55 -12.28 2.39
CA LEU A 163 -2.68 -12.42 3.56
C LEU A 163 -2.93 -13.78 4.23
N ASP A 164 -1.86 -14.51 4.52
CA ASP A 164 -1.90 -15.77 5.27
C ASP A 164 -2.14 -15.47 6.76
N ARG A 165 -3.39 -15.45 7.14
CA ARG A 165 -3.85 -15.16 8.51
C ARG A 165 -4.97 -16.11 8.90
N PRO A 166 -5.03 -16.56 10.18
CA PRO A 166 -6.10 -17.43 10.66
C PRO A 166 -7.52 -16.90 10.39
N ARG A 167 -7.72 -15.57 10.45
CA ARG A 167 -9.00 -14.92 10.15
C ARG A 167 -9.49 -15.14 8.71
N HIS A 168 -8.62 -15.56 7.79
CA HIS A 168 -8.95 -15.80 6.39
C HIS A 168 -9.26 -17.28 6.07
N ALA A 169 -9.23 -18.19 7.05
CA ALA A 169 -9.41 -19.62 6.82
C ALA A 169 -10.69 -19.93 6.02
N ASP A 170 -11.81 -19.29 6.37
CA ASP A 170 -13.07 -19.47 5.66
C ASP A 170 -13.06 -18.84 4.26
N LEU A 171 -12.47 -17.67 4.11
CA LEU A 171 -12.34 -17.00 2.81
C LEU A 171 -11.45 -17.81 1.85
N ILE A 172 -10.36 -18.39 2.36
CA ILE A 172 -9.48 -19.29 1.62
C ILE A 172 -10.27 -20.53 1.13
N ARG A 173 -11.07 -21.12 2.03
CA ARG A 173 -11.93 -22.26 1.69
C ARG A 173 -12.90 -21.90 0.58
N GLN A 174 -13.60 -20.77 0.69
CA GLN A 174 -14.56 -20.30 -0.31
C GLN A 174 -13.92 -20.06 -1.68
N CYS A 175 -12.71 -19.47 -1.74
CA CYS A 175 -11.99 -19.29 -3.00
C CYS A 175 -11.65 -20.62 -3.67
N ARG A 176 -11.19 -21.63 -2.89
CA ARG A 176 -10.89 -22.97 -3.40
C ARG A 176 -12.13 -23.70 -3.87
N GLU A 177 -13.22 -23.61 -3.14
CA GLU A 177 -14.52 -24.17 -3.54
C GLU A 177 -15.10 -23.50 -4.79
N ALA A 178 -14.79 -22.23 -5.02
CA ALA A 178 -15.11 -21.54 -6.26
C ALA A 178 -14.27 -22.03 -7.45
N GLY A 179 -13.15 -22.74 -7.21
CA GLY A 179 -12.25 -23.29 -8.21
C GLY A 179 -11.05 -22.40 -8.54
N ALA A 180 -10.85 -21.27 -7.85
CA ALA A 180 -9.72 -20.36 -8.10
C ALA A 180 -8.44 -20.84 -7.42
N ARG A 181 -7.31 -20.33 -7.92
CA ARG A 181 -6.00 -20.45 -7.27
C ARG A 181 -5.83 -19.37 -6.21
N ILE A 182 -5.09 -19.67 -5.15
CA ILE A 182 -4.77 -18.70 -4.10
C ILE A 182 -3.27 -18.53 -4.03
N ARG A 183 -2.85 -17.27 -3.94
CA ARG A 183 -1.49 -16.87 -3.58
C ARG A 183 -1.50 -16.27 -2.19
N LEU A 184 -0.96 -16.99 -1.22
CA LEU A 184 -0.84 -16.52 0.16
C LEU A 184 0.48 -15.76 0.33
N ILE A 185 0.39 -14.59 0.95
CA ILE A 185 1.53 -13.77 1.36
C ILE A 185 1.51 -13.56 2.87
N SER A 186 2.68 -13.55 3.48
CA SER A 186 2.78 -13.37 4.93
C SER A 186 2.74 -11.90 5.36
N ASP A 187 3.02 -10.97 4.45
CA ASP A 187 3.07 -9.52 4.66
C ASP A 187 3.16 -8.80 3.31
N GLY A 188 3.06 -7.46 3.26
CA GLY A 188 3.29 -6.68 2.04
C GLY A 188 2.08 -6.63 1.10
N ASP A 189 0.88 -6.36 1.61
CA ASP A 189 -0.35 -6.33 0.82
C ASP A 189 -0.48 -5.10 -0.09
N VAL A 190 0.30 -4.03 0.12
CA VAL A 190 0.35 -2.89 -0.82
C VAL A 190 0.94 -3.33 -2.16
N ALA A 191 2.10 -4.01 -2.16
CA ALA A 191 2.70 -4.53 -3.39
C ALA A 191 1.74 -5.49 -4.11
N GLY A 192 1.08 -6.37 -3.35
CA GLY A 192 0.09 -7.31 -3.88
C GLY A 192 -1.10 -6.63 -4.54
N ALA A 193 -1.62 -5.55 -3.94
CA ALA A 193 -2.69 -4.77 -4.53
C ALA A 193 -2.29 -4.09 -5.85
N ILE A 194 -1.05 -3.60 -5.95
CA ILE A 194 -0.53 -3.00 -7.18
C ILE A 194 -0.36 -4.06 -8.29
N GLU A 195 0.07 -5.26 -7.93
CA GLU A 195 0.22 -6.38 -8.88
C GLU A 195 -1.08 -6.74 -9.60
N VAL A 196 -2.23 -6.59 -8.93
CA VAL A 196 -3.56 -6.82 -9.51
C VAL A 196 -3.83 -5.94 -10.73
N ALA A 197 -3.33 -4.71 -10.75
CA ALA A 197 -3.52 -3.77 -11.85
C ALA A 197 -2.45 -3.88 -12.95
N LYS A 198 -1.43 -4.73 -12.75
CA LYS A 198 -0.36 -4.93 -13.73
C LYS A 198 -0.82 -5.88 -14.81
N ALA A 199 -0.85 -5.42 -16.07
CA ALA A 199 -1.21 -6.23 -17.20
C ALA A 199 -0.31 -7.48 -17.30
N GLY A 200 -0.91 -8.66 -17.39
CA GLY A 200 -0.19 -9.94 -17.45
C GLY A 200 0.53 -10.31 -16.15
N GLY A 201 0.16 -9.69 -15.04
CA GLY A 201 0.69 -10.00 -13.72
C GLY A 201 0.26 -11.39 -13.21
N PRO A 202 0.89 -11.87 -12.13
CA PRO A 202 0.61 -13.20 -11.57
C PRO A 202 -0.64 -13.26 -10.69
N VAL A 203 -1.30 -12.12 -10.46
CA VAL A 203 -2.45 -11.96 -9.56
C VAL A 203 -3.56 -11.25 -10.30
N ASP A 204 -4.79 -11.70 -10.12
CA ASP A 204 -5.98 -11.17 -10.79
C ASP A 204 -6.91 -10.40 -9.86
N MET A 205 -6.86 -10.72 -8.57
CA MET A 205 -7.73 -10.17 -7.56
C MET A 205 -7.05 -10.25 -6.20
N MET A 206 -7.28 -9.25 -5.35
CA MET A 206 -6.91 -9.31 -3.93
C MET A 206 -8.17 -9.30 -3.08
N LEU A 207 -8.22 -10.19 -2.10
CA LEU A 207 -9.29 -10.28 -1.10
C LEU A 207 -8.68 -10.45 0.30
N GLY A 208 -9.35 -9.91 1.30
CA GLY A 208 -9.05 -10.19 2.71
C GLY A 208 -9.05 -8.96 3.59
N ILE A 209 -8.70 -9.16 4.85
CA ILE A 209 -8.63 -8.14 5.89
C ILE A 209 -7.17 -7.80 6.15
N GLY A 210 -6.82 -6.54 5.99
CA GLY A 210 -5.48 -6.00 6.24
C GLY A 210 -5.55 -4.59 6.78
N GLY A 211 -4.41 -3.91 6.88
CA GLY A 211 -4.33 -2.55 7.40
C GLY A 211 -5.12 -1.54 6.59
N THR A 212 -5.84 -0.66 7.26
CA THR A 212 -6.57 0.45 6.61
C THR A 212 -5.60 1.46 5.98
N PRO A 213 -4.50 1.86 6.64
CA PRO A 213 -3.50 2.73 6.02
C PRO A 213 -2.96 2.17 4.71
N GLU A 214 -2.62 0.88 4.68
CA GLU A 214 -2.15 0.18 3.48
C GLU A 214 -3.23 0.15 2.38
N GLY A 215 -4.51 0.04 2.77
CA GLY A 215 -5.65 0.15 1.85
C GLY A 215 -5.75 1.51 1.18
N VAL A 216 -5.52 2.61 1.91
CA VAL A 216 -5.49 3.97 1.38
C VAL A 216 -4.30 4.16 0.43
N ILE A 217 -3.12 3.67 0.79
CA ILE A 217 -1.92 3.69 -0.07
C ILE A 217 -2.19 2.91 -1.37
N ALA A 218 -2.74 1.71 -1.24
CA ALA A 218 -3.11 0.88 -2.38
C ALA A 218 -4.13 1.55 -3.29
N ALA A 219 -5.13 2.25 -2.73
CA ALA A 219 -6.10 3.02 -3.51
C ALA A 219 -5.43 4.11 -4.36
N CYS A 220 -4.45 4.82 -3.82
CA CYS A 220 -3.68 5.82 -4.58
C CYS A 220 -2.94 5.19 -5.78
N ALA A 221 -2.29 4.06 -5.56
CA ALA A 221 -1.57 3.35 -6.62
C ALA A 221 -2.51 2.80 -7.69
N LEU A 222 -3.57 2.10 -7.27
CA LEU A 222 -4.58 1.54 -8.19
C LEU A 222 -5.26 2.62 -9.01
N LYS A 223 -5.58 3.77 -8.40
CA LYS A 223 -6.14 4.92 -9.12
C LYS A 223 -5.22 5.40 -10.24
N CYS A 224 -3.92 5.47 -9.98
CA CYS A 224 -2.92 5.83 -11.01
C CYS A 224 -2.84 4.81 -12.15
N MET A 225 -3.21 3.55 -11.91
CA MET A 225 -3.15 2.45 -12.88
C MET A 225 -4.52 2.11 -13.50
N GLY A 226 -5.58 2.81 -13.11
CA GLY A 226 -6.94 2.54 -13.56
C GLY A 226 -7.59 1.31 -12.93
N GLY A 227 -6.98 0.73 -11.91
CA GLY A 227 -7.56 -0.37 -11.13
C GLY A 227 -8.59 0.12 -10.11
N HIS A 228 -9.22 -0.81 -9.41
CA HIS A 228 -10.30 -0.52 -8.46
C HIS A 228 -10.04 -1.20 -7.12
N ILE A 229 -10.47 -0.55 -6.04
CA ILE A 229 -10.46 -1.11 -4.69
C ILE A 229 -11.74 -0.73 -3.97
N GLN A 230 -12.23 -1.66 -3.18
CA GLN A 230 -13.30 -1.45 -2.19
C GLN A 230 -12.76 -1.79 -0.81
N GLY A 231 -13.19 -1.04 0.19
CA GLY A 231 -12.85 -1.27 1.59
C GLY A 231 -14.08 -1.20 2.48
N ARG A 232 -14.08 -1.95 3.58
CA ARG A 232 -15.04 -1.80 4.68
C ARG A 232 -14.29 -1.89 5.99
N LEU A 233 -14.49 -0.90 6.86
CA LEU A 233 -13.80 -0.84 8.14
C LEU A 233 -14.10 -2.10 8.98
N TRP A 234 -13.05 -2.67 9.54
CA TRP A 234 -13.12 -3.91 10.32
C TRP A 234 -12.49 -3.69 11.71
N PRO A 235 -13.28 -3.28 12.73
CA PRO A 235 -12.77 -3.10 14.08
C PRO A 235 -12.28 -4.43 14.64
N ARG A 236 -11.11 -4.42 15.27
CA ARG A 236 -10.49 -5.62 15.86
C ARG A 236 -11.18 -6.07 17.14
N ASP A 237 -11.79 -5.12 17.85
CA ASP A 237 -12.45 -5.33 19.14
C ASP A 237 -13.58 -4.32 19.38
N ASP A 238 -14.31 -4.49 20.47
CA ASP A 238 -15.43 -3.61 20.84
C ASP A 238 -14.99 -2.19 21.16
N LYS A 239 -13.74 -2.00 21.63
CA LYS A 239 -13.17 -0.67 21.92
C LYS A 239 -12.95 0.12 20.63
N GLU A 240 -12.34 -0.49 19.62
CA GLU A 240 -12.20 0.14 18.30
C GLU A 240 -13.55 0.42 17.66
N ARG A 241 -14.49 -0.53 17.77
CA ARG A 241 -15.87 -0.37 17.29
C ARG A 241 -16.55 0.83 17.92
N ALA A 242 -16.54 0.93 19.23
CA ALA A 242 -17.14 2.05 19.97
C ALA A 242 -16.49 3.39 19.59
N ALA A 243 -15.17 3.45 19.54
CA ALA A 243 -14.42 4.65 19.18
C ALA A 243 -14.71 5.10 17.73
N ALA A 244 -14.88 4.16 16.78
CA ALA A 244 -15.23 4.48 15.41
C ALA A 244 -16.65 5.05 15.32
N LEU A 245 -17.63 4.42 15.96
CA LEU A 245 -19.01 4.89 15.99
C LEU A 245 -19.13 6.27 16.65
N GLU A 246 -18.43 6.52 17.76
CA GLU A 246 -18.39 7.81 18.43
C GLU A 246 -17.86 8.93 17.51
N ARG A 247 -16.91 8.61 16.62
CA ARG A 247 -16.38 9.54 15.62
C ARG A 247 -17.21 9.62 14.34
N GLY A 248 -18.35 8.94 14.28
CA GLY A 248 -19.29 9.00 13.16
C GLY A 248 -18.91 8.13 11.95
N TYR A 249 -18.00 7.15 12.10
CA TYR A 249 -17.70 6.21 11.04
C TYR A 249 -18.86 5.22 10.83
N ASP A 250 -19.25 5.02 9.57
CA ASP A 250 -20.19 3.96 9.20
C ASP A 250 -19.41 2.67 8.91
N LEU A 251 -19.52 1.70 9.82
CA LEU A 251 -18.83 0.41 9.73
C LEU A 251 -19.43 -0.56 8.70
N ASN A 252 -20.62 -0.26 8.19
CA ASN A 252 -21.29 -1.08 7.17
C ASN A 252 -21.06 -0.54 5.76
N LYS A 253 -20.60 0.71 5.64
CA LYS A 253 -20.35 1.34 4.35
C LYS A 253 -19.21 0.65 3.60
N ILE A 254 -19.44 0.29 2.34
CA ILE A 254 -18.38 -0.02 1.40
C ILE A 254 -17.77 1.29 0.93
N LEU A 255 -16.50 1.51 1.27
CA LEU A 255 -15.70 2.62 0.80
C LEU A 255 -15.21 2.30 -0.61
N LEU A 256 -15.56 3.12 -1.56
CA LEU A 256 -15.14 2.99 -2.95
C LEU A 256 -13.84 3.78 -3.20
N MET A 257 -13.31 3.69 -4.41
CA MET A 257 -12.08 4.39 -4.80
C MET A 257 -12.07 5.87 -4.41
N ASP A 258 -13.14 6.60 -4.70
CA ASP A 258 -13.22 8.04 -4.40
C ASP A 258 -13.51 8.37 -2.92
N ASP A 259 -13.97 7.39 -2.13
CA ASP A 259 -14.00 7.53 -0.67
C ASP A 259 -12.59 7.38 -0.08
N LEU A 260 -11.77 6.48 -0.63
CA LEU A 260 -10.41 6.19 -0.13
C LEU A 260 -9.38 7.20 -0.63
N CYS A 261 -9.50 7.62 -1.90
CA CYS A 261 -8.60 8.56 -2.56
C CYS A 261 -9.38 9.42 -3.56
N LYS A 262 -9.76 10.62 -3.15
CA LYS A 262 -10.58 11.56 -3.93
C LYS A 262 -9.73 12.34 -4.94
N GLY A 263 -10.35 12.69 -6.07
CA GLY A 263 -9.70 13.51 -7.11
C GLY A 263 -8.64 12.74 -7.91
N ASP A 264 -7.94 13.44 -8.77
CA ASP A 264 -6.96 12.88 -9.71
C ASP A 264 -5.53 13.45 -9.55
N ASP A 265 -5.34 14.46 -8.70
CA ASP A 265 -3.99 15.01 -8.44
C ASP A 265 -3.27 14.17 -7.38
N VAL A 266 -3.03 12.93 -7.75
CA VAL A 266 -2.42 11.90 -6.92
C VAL A 266 -1.08 11.49 -7.49
N PHE A 267 -0.07 11.42 -6.62
CA PHE A 267 1.24 10.87 -6.90
C PHE A 267 1.47 9.66 -6.01
N PHE A 268 2.12 8.65 -6.56
CA PHE A 268 2.54 7.46 -5.83
C PHE A 268 3.98 7.13 -6.20
N ALA A 269 4.78 6.75 -5.20
CA ALA A 269 6.10 6.20 -5.42
C ALA A 269 6.36 5.01 -4.49
N ALA A 270 7.08 4.02 -5.00
CA ALA A 270 7.55 2.90 -4.22
C ALA A 270 8.96 2.50 -4.64
N THR A 271 9.74 1.98 -3.68
CA THR A 271 11.09 1.44 -3.92
C THR A 271 11.19 0.05 -3.30
N GLY A 272 11.74 -0.90 -4.03
CA GLY A 272 11.98 -2.25 -3.53
C GLY A 272 13.00 -2.26 -2.38
N VAL A 273 12.64 -2.89 -1.26
CA VAL A 273 13.55 -3.17 -0.13
C VAL A 273 14.17 -4.55 -0.31
N SER A 274 13.34 -5.56 -0.54
CA SER A 274 13.74 -6.89 -0.97
C SER A 274 13.15 -7.21 -2.35
N ASP A 275 13.66 -8.24 -3.01
CA ASP A 275 13.15 -8.62 -4.33
C ASP A 275 11.65 -8.96 -4.27
N GLY A 276 10.91 -8.60 -5.30
CA GLY A 276 9.50 -8.90 -5.45
C GLY A 276 9.07 -8.90 -6.91
N ASP A 277 7.84 -9.32 -7.18
CA ASP A 277 7.29 -9.34 -8.53
C ASP A 277 7.08 -7.92 -9.09
N LEU A 278 6.85 -6.95 -8.21
CA LEU A 278 6.68 -5.56 -8.59
C LEU A 278 8.02 -4.85 -8.84
N LEU A 279 8.95 -4.94 -7.87
CA LEU A 279 10.23 -4.22 -7.86
C LEU A 279 11.37 -5.11 -7.38
N ARG A 280 12.57 -4.90 -7.91
CA ARG A 280 13.80 -5.48 -7.39
C ARG A 280 14.18 -4.81 -6.07
N GLY A 281 14.75 -5.57 -5.14
CA GLY A 281 15.27 -5.08 -3.88
C GLY A 281 16.58 -4.29 -4.06
N VAL A 282 16.99 -3.66 -2.96
CA VAL A 282 18.25 -2.92 -2.88
C VAL A 282 19.44 -3.87 -3.13
N ARG A 283 20.39 -3.43 -3.96
CA ARG A 283 21.67 -4.12 -4.19
C ARG A 283 22.80 -3.26 -3.65
N TYR A 284 23.48 -3.75 -2.62
CA TYR A 284 24.68 -3.10 -2.08
C TYR A 284 25.91 -3.63 -2.78
N HIS A 285 26.84 -2.74 -3.08
CA HIS A 285 28.14 -3.06 -3.67
C HIS A 285 29.25 -2.18 -3.09
N SER A 286 30.49 -2.42 -3.46
CA SER A 286 31.60 -1.59 -3.01
C SER A 286 31.42 -0.14 -3.47
N GLY A 287 31.33 0.78 -2.52
CA GLY A 287 31.18 2.22 -2.77
C GLY A 287 29.78 2.70 -3.13
N GLY A 288 28.73 1.85 -2.98
CA GLY A 288 27.38 2.30 -3.28
C GLY A 288 26.27 1.28 -3.14
N ALA A 289 25.15 1.58 -3.77
CA ALA A 289 24.02 0.68 -3.92
C ALA A 289 23.23 1.02 -5.20
N SER A 290 22.39 0.09 -5.64
CA SER A 290 21.34 0.39 -6.62
C SER A 290 19.97 0.10 -6.05
N THR A 291 18.97 0.89 -6.48
CA THR A 291 17.56 0.76 -6.12
C THR A 291 16.70 0.68 -7.37
N ASN A 292 15.55 0.04 -7.24
CA ASN A 292 14.53 -0.03 -8.28
C ASN A 292 13.21 0.51 -7.73
N SER A 293 12.67 1.49 -8.43
CA SER A 293 11.49 2.25 -7.98
C SER A 293 10.43 2.33 -9.07
N ILE A 294 9.18 2.49 -8.66
CA ILE A 294 8.06 2.88 -9.50
C ILE A 294 7.55 4.25 -9.04
N VAL A 295 7.24 5.13 -9.98
CA VAL A 295 6.59 6.40 -9.68
C VAL A 295 5.45 6.63 -10.66
N MET A 296 4.31 7.05 -10.14
CA MET A 296 3.07 7.22 -10.89
C MET A 296 2.46 8.58 -10.61
N ARG A 297 1.77 9.11 -11.61
CA ARG A 297 0.91 10.28 -11.49
C ARG A 297 -0.44 10.01 -12.13
N CYS A 298 -1.52 10.08 -11.34
CA CYS A 298 -2.86 9.77 -11.81
C CYS A 298 -3.30 10.72 -12.94
N LYS A 299 -3.24 12.03 -12.73
CA LYS A 299 -3.67 13.05 -13.69
C LYS A 299 -3.04 12.95 -15.09
N SER A 300 -1.82 12.44 -15.18
CA SER A 300 -1.15 12.26 -16.47
C SER A 300 -1.19 10.82 -16.98
N GLY A 301 -1.76 9.88 -16.22
CA GLY A 301 -1.79 8.46 -16.55
C GLY A 301 -0.39 7.85 -16.75
N THR A 302 0.63 8.39 -16.08
CA THR A 302 2.02 7.98 -16.32
C THR A 302 2.53 7.08 -15.22
N VAL A 303 3.12 5.97 -15.63
CA VAL A 303 3.86 5.02 -14.77
C VAL A 303 5.30 4.95 -15.27
N ARG A 304 6.26 5.14 -14.37
CA ARG A 304 7.70 5.08 -14.69
C ARG A 304 8.39 4.13 -13.74
N PHE A 305 9.28 3.31 -14.30
CA PHE A 305 10.25 2.54 -13.53
C PHE A 305 11.58 3.26 -13.55
N VAL A 306 12.20 3.40 -12.38
CA VAL A 306 13.44 4.15 -12.19
C VAL A 306 14.46 3.22 -11.56
N GLU A 307 15.61 3.08 -12.20
CA GLU A 307 16.78 2.42 -11.64
C GLU A 307 17.79 3.50 -11.25
N THR A 308 18.19 3.50 -9.98
CA THR A 308 19.08 4.54 -9.45
C THR A 308 20.35 3.90 -8.90
N TYR A 309 21.50 4.48 -9.26
CA TYR A 309 22.81 4.09 -8.75
C TYR A 309 23.30 5.13 -7.74
N HIS A 310 23.40 4.73 -6.49
CA HIS A 310 23.85 5.57 -5.39
C HIS A 310 25.34 5.35 -5.15
N LYS A 311 26.11 6.43 -5.17
CA LYS A 311 27.52 6.41 -4.78
C LYS A 311 27.67 6.95 -3.36
N TRP A 312 28.40 6.23 -2.53
CA TRP A 312 28.80 6.76 -1.22
C TRP A 312 29.99 7.68 -1.43
N THR A 313 29.84 8.96 -1.12
CA THR A 313 30.98 9.84 -0.93
C THR A 313 31.76 9.37 0.28
N LYS A 314 33.08 9.12 0.10
CA LYS A 314 34.00 8.79 1.19
C LYS A 314 34.12 9.94 2.18
#